data_9f121da4ccd4bd762ba4b92b72835098
#
_entry.id   9f121da4ccd4bd762ba4b92b72835098
#
_cell.length_a   1.000
_cell.length_b   1.000
_cell.length_c   1.000
_cell.angle_alpha   90.00
_cell.angle_beta   90.00
_cell.angle_gamma   90.00
#
_symmetry.space_group_name_H-M   'P 1'
#
loop_
_entity.id
_entity.type
_entity.pdbx_description
1 polymer ?
#
loop_
_entity_poly.entity_id
_entity_poly.type
_entity_poly.pdbx_seq_one_letter_code
_entity_poly.pdbx_strand_id
1 'polypeptide(L)'
;MKKNHLAKEAIQTNNILLPGGNKQLALLFEQNSPQGTHALIIGPGCEHVAIKLGENFSNIDIIANDYDSVMQIRMKLKDEEKVKVKLMDYAHTDFENEYFDLIYAQGSISVTNKKNIVKEIKRILRSQSLFCAGEIVSLKEPVPGFVNDIWERSDLEPIASSKIKKYYEGKGFEVLSEKDLSDTLQDFYEKLRSTVSKVSKDEIEADKKYFSRMKHESHAYLKLGGDKYIGFNSLIMRKLN
;
A
#
# COMPACT_ATOMS: atom_id res chain seq x y z
N MET A 1 23.53 -5.00 -11.46
CA MET A 1 23.97 -5.19 -10.07
C MET A 1 23.90 -3.92 -9.17
N LYS A 2 23.32 -2.78 -9.59
CA LYS A 2 23.26 -1.53 -8.77
C LYS A 2 21.85 -1.12 -8.31
N LYS A 3 20.78 -1.82 -8.69
CA LYS A 3 19.41 -1.57 -8.18
C LYS A 3 19.24 -1.81 -6.65
N ASN A 4 20.27 -2.34 -5.98
CA ASN A 4 20.23 -2.77 -4.58
C ASN A 4 20.50 -1.67 -3.54
N HIS A 5 20.93 -0.45 -3.92
CA HIS A 5 21.37 0.52 -2.91
C HIS A 5 20.17 1.19 -2.19
N LEU A 6 19.16 1.60 -2.95
CA LEU A 6 17.98 2.30 -2.40
C LEU A 6 17.10 1.39 -1.54
N ALA A 7 17.01 0.12 -1.93
CA ALA A 7 16.29 -0.89 -1.18
C ALA A 7 16.97 -1.25 0.14
N LYS A 8 18.31 -1.29 0.17
CA LYS A 8 19.08 -1.56 1.39
C LYS A 8 18.99 -0.43 2.43
N GLU A 9 18.98 0.84 1.98
CA GLU A 9 18.83 1.98 2.90
C GLU A 9 17.44 2.00 3.58
N ALA A 10 16.37 1.64 2.88
CA ALA A 10 15.03 1.60 3.47
C ALA A 10 14.88 0.51 4.55
N ILE A 11 15.53 -0.64 4.38
CA ILE A 11 15.54 -1.71 5.41
C ILE A 11 16.39 -1.32 6.63
N GLN A 12 17.54 -0.67 6.41
CA GLN A 12 18.42 -0.25 7.50
C GLN A 12 17.83 0.86 8.38
N THR A 13 16.85 1.64 7.85
CA THR A 13 16.25 2.77 8.59
C THR A 13 14.93 2.42 9.28
N ASN A 14 14.44 1.18 9.21
CA ASN A 14 13.10 0.77 9.71
C ASN A 14 11.97 1.68 9.23
N ASN A 15 12.11 2.31 8.05
CA ASN A 15 11.15 3.25 7.51
C ASN A 15 10.42 2.66 6.29
N ILE A 16 9.11 2.70 6.35
CA ILE A 16 8.24 2.36 5.21
C ILE A 16 8.18 3.56 4.26
N LEU A 17 8.67 3.41 3.03
CA LEU A 17 8.57 4.41 1.98
C LEU A 17 7.27 4.20 1.17
N LEU A 18 6.15 4.36 1.86
CA LEU A 18 4.81 4.34 1.28
C LEU A 18 3.97 5.47 1.90
N PRO A 19 2.89 5.91 1.25
CA PRO A 19 1.90 6.78 1.87
C PRO A 19 1.46 6.23 3.23
N GLY A 20 1.33 7.08 4.25
CA GLY A 20 1.03 6.64 5.62
C GLY A 20 2.28 6.21 6.43
N GLY A 21 3.41 5.90 5.77
CA GLY A 21 4.66 5.52 6.44
C GLY A 21 4.46 4.44 7.51
N ASN A 22 5.14 4.57 8.64
CA ASN A 22 4.99 3.64 9.77
C ASN A 22 3.71 3.87 10.59
N LYS A 23 3.00 5.01 10.40
CA LYS A 23 1.82 5.33 11.20
C LYS A 23 0.68 4.34 10.98
N GLN A 24 0.46 3.88 9.74
CA GLN A 24 -0.59 2.89 9.47
C GLN A 24 -0.37 1.59 10.23
N LEU A 25 0.87 1.07 10.23
CA LEU A 25 1.22 -0.14 10.96
C LEU A 25 1.10 0.05 12.47
N ALA A 26 1.56 1.20 13.00
CA ALA A 26 1.45 1.53 14.41
C ALA A 26 -0.02 1.53 14.88
N LEU A 27 -0.92 2.18 14.12
CA LEU A 27 -2.36 2.20 14.42
C LEU A 27 -2.97 0.79 14.48
N LEU A 28 -2.55 -0.11 13.59
CA LEU A 28 -3.03 -1.50 13.61
C LEU A 28 -2.67 -2.19 14.92
N PHE A 29 -1.43 -2.05 15.39
CA PHE A 29 -0.98 -2.69 16.63
C PHE A 29 -1.51 -2.03 17.90
N GLU A 30 -1.61 -0.70 17.92
CA GLU A 30 -2.13 0.04 19.07
C GLU A 30 -3.59 -0.27 19.37
N GLN A 31 -4.38 -0.52 18.34
CA GLN A 31 -5.84 -0.64 18.48
C GLN A 31 -6.34 -2.09 18.52
N ASN A 32 -5.60 -3.06 17.98
CA ASN A 32 -6.17 -4.39 17.71
C ASN A 32 -5.33 -5.59 18.13
N SER A 33 -4.05 -5.42 18.49
CA SER A 33 -3.15 -6.54 18.83
C SER A 33 -3.28 -7.73 17.85
N PRO A 34 -3.06 -7.55 16.54
CA PRO A 34 -3.35 -8.57 15.54
C PRO A 34 -2.47 -9.79 15.75
N GLN A 35 -3.07 -10.98 15.74
CA GLN A 35 -2.39 -12.26 15.86
C GLN A 35 -3.17 -13.36 15.12
N GLY A 36 -2.48 -14.39 14.69
CA GLY A 36 -3.12 -15.49 13.97
C GLY A 36 -2.13 -16.44 13.31
N THR A 37 -2.66 -17.27 12.42
CA THR A 37 -1.85 -18.22 11.67
C THR A 37 -1.37 -17.65 10.34
N HIS A 38 -2.25 -16.97 9.60
CA HIS A 38 -1.98 -16.50 8.24
C HIS A 38 -2.27 -15.00 8.09
N ALA A 39 -1.27 -14.24 7.67
CA ALA A 39 -1.47 -12.86 7.25
C ALA A 39 -1.10 -12.68 5.77
N LEU A 40 -1.84 -11.82 5.06
CA LEU A 40 -1.58 -11.43 3.68
C LEU A 40 -1.18 -9.96 3.63
N ILE A 41 -0.14 -9.66 2.87
CA ILE A 41 0.24 -8.30 2.49
C ILE A 41 0.03 -8.14 0.99
N ILE A 42 -0.68 -7.09 0.59
CA ILE A 42 -0.98 -6.76 -0.81
C ILE A 42 -0.14 -5.57 -1.24
N GLY A 43 0.77 -5.79 -2.18
CA GLY A 43 1.61 -4.76 -2.79
C GLY A 43 3.05 -4.73 -2.29
N PRO A 44 3.96 -4.14 -3.10
CA PRO A 44 5.38 -4.00 -2.77
C PRO A 44 5.63 -2.87 -1.75
N GLY A 45 6.84 -2.84 -1.19
CA GLY A 45 7.29 -1.79 -0.27
C GLY A 45 6.93 -2.03 1.20
N CYS A 46 6.22 -3.13 1.51
CA CYS A 46 5.78 -3.50 2.85
C CYS A 46 6.69 -4.55 3.52
N GLU A 47 7.97 -4.66 3.16
CA GLU A 47 8.87 -5.68 3.71
C GLU A 47 9.04 -5.55 5.22
N HIS A 48 9.12 -4.31 5.72
CA HIS A 48 9.18 -4.07 7.16
C HIS A 48 7.88 -4.47 7.88
N VAL A 49 6.73 -4.32 7.22
CA VAL A 49 5.44 -4.81 7.73
C VAL A 49 5.46 -6.32 7.89
N ALA A 50 6.00 -7.05 6.91
CA ALA A 50 6.10 -8.51 6.95
C ALA A 50 6.94 -9.00 8.14
N ILE A 51 8.10 -8.38 8.38
CA ILE A 51 8.95 -8.68 9.52
C ILE A 51 8.19 -8.46 10.83
N LYS A 52 7.50 -7.32 10.95
CA LYS A 52 6.77 -6.97 12.17
C LYS A 52 5.56 -7.89 12.41
N LEU A 53 4.83 -8.25 11.36
CA LEU A 53 3.72 -9.21 11.46
C LEU A 53 4.23 -10.62 11.80
N GLY A 54 5.43 -11.00 11.36
CA GLY A 54 6.06 -12.28 11.68
C GLY A 54 6.28 -12.54 13.18
N GLU A 55 6.21 -11.49 14.01
CA GLU A 55 6.23 -11.64 15.48
C GLU A 55 4.94 -12.29 16.01
N ASN A 56 3.80 -12.09 15.32
CA ASN A 56 2.46 -12.45 15.78
C ASN A 56 1.73 -13.45 14.86
N PHE A 57 2.29 -13.73 13.67
CA PHE A 57 1.72 -14.66 12.70
C PHE A 57 2.73 -15.76 12.36
N SER A 58 2.22 -16.96 12.13
CA SER A 58 3.05 -18.12 11.78
C SER A 58 3.45 -18.11 10.29
N ASN A 59 2.60 -17.58 9.43
CA ASN A 59 2.80 -17.52 7.98
C ASN A 59 2.41 -16.14 7.45
N ILE A 60 3.29 -15.56 6.63
CA ILE A 60 3.06 -14.29 5.94
C ILE A 60 3.14 -14.54 4.44
N ASP A 61 2.06 -14.29 3.72
CA ASP A 61 2.08 -14.22 2.27
C ASP A 61 2.18 -12.75 1.83
N ILE A 62 3.04 -12.47 0.85
CA ILE A 62 3.10 -11.16 0.16
C ILE A 62 2.78 -11.41 -1.29
N ILE A 63 1.84 -10.66 -1.84
CA ILE A 63 1.53 -10.69 -3.27
C ILE A 63 1.88 -9.36 -3.94
N ALA A 64 2.46 -9.46 -5.13
CA ALA A 64 2.67 -8.34 -6.03
C ALA A 64 2.22 -8.74 -7.44
N ASN A 65 1.78 -7.77 -8.23
CA ASN A 65 1.21 -8.00 -9.57
C ASN A 65 2.23 -7.85 -10.70
N ASP A 66 3.51 -7.63 -10.37
CA ASP A 66 4.60 -7.58 -11.33
C ASP A 66 5.82 -8.39 -10.86
N TYR A 67 6.56 -8.92 -11.83
CA TYR A 67 7.70 -9.80 -11.58
C TYR A 67 8.87 -9.10 -10.88
N ASP A 68 9.15 -7.85 -11.24
CA ASP A 68 10.29 -7.10 -10.69
C ASP A 68 10.07 -6.82 -9.20
N SER A 69 8.85 -6.43 -8.81
CA SER A 69 8.47 -6.28 -7.39
C SER A 69 8.64 -7.59 -6.62
N VAL A 70 8.16 -8.71 -7.16
CA VAL A 70 8.32 -10.04 -6.51
C VAL A 70 9.79 -10.37 -6.28
N MET A 71 10.64 -10.17 -7.29
CA MET A 71 12.08 -10.45 -7.16
C MET A 71 12.76 -9.54 -6.15
N GLN A 72 12.41 -8.25 -6.11
CA GLN A 72 12.96 -7.31 -5.13
C GLN A 72 12.57 -7.68 -3.70
N ILE A 73 11.30 -8.03 -3.46
CA ILE A 73 10.80 -8.44 -2.14
C ILE A 73 11.52 -9.72 -1.69
N ARG A 74 11.62 -10.74 -2.57
CA ARG A 74 12.33 -12.00 -2.26
C ARG A 74 13.80 -11.78 -1.91
N MET A 75 14.48 -10.88 -2.60
CA MET A 75 15.87 -10.53 -2.30
C MET A 75 16.05 -9.87 -0.93
N LYS A 76 15.07 -9.04 -0.53
CA LYS A 76 15.10 -8.34 0.76
C LYS A 76 14.76 -9.25 1.94
N LEU A 77 13.84 -10.19 1.72
CA LEU A 77 13.29 -11.08 2.77
C LEU A 77 13.83 -12.52 2.64
N LYS A 78 14.97 -12.72 1.99
CA LYS A 78 15.57 -14.05 1.74
C LYS A 78 15.80 -14.90 2.99
N ASP A 79 16.02 -14.26 4.14
CA ASP A 79 16.31 -14.90 5.41
C ASP A 79 15.07 -15.05 6.31
N GLU A 80 13.88 -14.62 5.82
CA GLU A 80 12.61 -14.66 6.55
C GLU A 80 11.81 -15.92 6.20
N GLU A 81 12.05 -17.01 6.92
CA GLU A 81 11.45 -18.33 6.65
C GLU A 81 9.90 -18.34 6.68
N LYS A 82 9.28 -17.45 7.46
CA LYS A 82 7.83 -17.33 7.58
C LYS A 82 7.18 -16.60 6.39
N VAL A 83 7.97 -15.97 5.51
CA VAL A 83 7.46 -15.12 4.44
C VAL A 83 7.50 -15.82 3.09
N LYS A 84 6.35 -15.86 2.42
CA LYS A 84 6.22 -16.35 1.04
C LYS A 84 5.83 -15.21 0.13
N VAL A 85 6.52 -15.05 -1.00
CA VAL A 85 6.27 -13.98 -1.97
C VAL A 85 5.80 -14.58 -3.29
N LYS A 86 4.64 -14.14 -3.77
CA LYS A 86 3.97 -14.68 -4.96
C LYS A 86 3.62 -13.57 -5.96
N LEU A 87 3.71 -13.90 -7.24
CA LEU A 87 3.17 -13.09 -8.34
C LEU A 87 1.69 -13.43 -8.50
N MET A 88 0.80 -12.47 -8.24
CA MET A 88 -0.65 -12.68 -8.34
C MET A 88 -1.38 -11.40 -8.75
N ASP A 89 -2.48 -11.56 -9.47
CA ASP A 89 -3.49 -10.52 -9.62
C ASP A 89 -4.24 -10.35 -8.29
N TYR A 90 -4.34 -9.12 -7.79
CA TYR A 90 -5.02 -8.82 -6.52
C TYR A 90 -6.53 -9.08 -6.56
N ALA A 91 -7.13 -9.08 -7.75
CA ALA A 91 -8.56 -9.32 -7.94
C ALA A 91 -8.91 -10.82 -8.14
N HIS A 92 -7.89 -11.66 -8.39
CA HIS A 92 -8.06 -13.09 -8.67
C HIS A 92 -6.89 -13.88 -8.12
N THR A 93 -6.94 -14.21 -6.83
CA THR A 93 -5.90 -14.98 -6.16
C THR A 93 -6.21 -16.49 -6.17
N ASP A 94 -5.17 -17.31 -6.00
CA ASP A 94 -5.30 -18.76 -5.85
C ASP A 94 -5.51 -19.23 -4.40
N PHE A 95 -5.72 -18.29 -3.48
CA PHE A 95 -5.99 -18.63 -2.08
C PHE A 95 -7.42 -19.18 -1.86
N GLU A 96 -7.54 -20.05 -0.88
CA GLU A 96 -8.83 -20.60 -0.45
C GLU A 96 -9.73 -19.51 0.18
N ASN A 97 -11.03 -19.79 0.23
CA ASN A 97 -11.98 -18.95 0.96
C ASN A 97 -11.63 -18.95 2.45
N GLU A 98 -11.75 -17.78 3.09
CA GLU A 98 -11.59 -17.67 4.55
C GLU A 98 -10.24 -18.20 5.07
N TYR A 99 -9.17 -17.90 4.37
CA TYR A 99 -7.83 -18.39 4.66
C TYR A 99 -7.04 -17.47 5.61
N PHE A 100 -7.19 -16.15 5.50
CA PHE A 100 -6.38 -15.17 6.23
C PHE A 100 -7.06 -14.64 7.50
N ASP A 101 -6.28 -14.50 8.57
CA ASP A 101 -6.67 -13.87 9.84
C ASP A 101 -6.44 -12.34 9.80
N LEU A 102 -5.54 -11.87 8.91
CA LEU A 102 -5.29 -10.47 8.64
C LEU A 102 -4.96 -10.26 7.17
N ILE A 103 -5.52 -9.22 6.57
CA ILE A 103 -5.05 -8.68 5.28
C ILE A 103 -4.59 -7.24 5.48
N TYR A 104 -3.41 -6.90 4.96
CA TYR A 104 -2.81 -5.58 5.03
C TYR A 104 -2.52 -5.05 3.62
N ALA A 105 -2.97 -3.83 3.33
CA ALA A 105 -2.71 -3.13 2.08
C ALA A 105 -2.36 -1.66 2.39
N GLN A 106 -1.29 -1.13 1.81
CA GLN A 106 -0.86 0.25 2.03
C GLN A 106 -0.60 0.94 0.69
N GLY A 107 -1.57 1.73 0.21
CA GLY A 107 -1.50 2.45 -1.06
C GLY A 107 -1.58 1.57 -2.31
N SER A 108 -1.79 0.27 -2.18
CA SER A 108 -1.72 -0.70 -3.29
C SER A 108 -3.07 -1.02 -3.94
N ILE A 109 -4.18 -0.64 -3.31
CA ILE A 109 -5.53 -1.00 -3.77
C ILE A 109 -6.39 0.18 -4.19
N SER A 110 -5.85 1.40 -4.21
CA SER A 110 -6.54 2.62 -4.68
C SER A 110 -6.58 2.72 -6.22
N VAL A 111 -6.77 1.59 -6.91
CA VAL A 111 -6.67 1.45 -8.37
C VAL A 111 -8.03 1.25 -9.02
N THR A 112 -8.10 1.39 -10.35
CA THR A 112 -9.35 1.29 -11.14
C THR A 112 -10.10 -0.03 -10.94
N ASN A 113 -9.40 -1.14 -10.65
CA ASN A 113 -10.01 -2.45 -10.39
C ASN A 113 -10.36 -2.70 -8.89
N LYS A 114 -10.35 -1.66 -8.06
CA LYS A 114 -10.61 -1.75 -6.60
C LYS A 114 -11.82 -2.62 -6.23
N LYS A 115 -12.94 -2.47 -6.97
CA LYS A 115 -14.18 -3.21 -6.68
C LYS A 115 -13.96 -4.73 -6.65
N ASN A 116 -13.21 -5.26 -7.62
CA ASN A 116 -12.93 -6.69 -7.71
C ASN A 116 -11.88 -7.11 -6.68
N ILE A 117 -10.87 -6.26 -6.44
CA ILE A 117 -9.86 -6.50 -5.39
C ILE A 117 -10.53 -6.61 -4.02
N VAL A 118 -11.42 -5.68 -3.66
CA VAL A 118 -12.13 -5.70 -2.37
C VAL A 118 -13.07 -6.92 -2.27
N LYS A 119 -13.69 -7.35 -3.38
CA LYS A 119 -14.49 -8.59 -3.43
C LYS A 119 -13.61 -9.81 -3.15
N GLU A 120 -12.43 -9.87 -3.74
CA GLU A 120 -11.47 -10.95 -3.54
C GLU A 120 -10.93 -10.96 -2.10
N ILE A 121 -10.55 -9.79 -1.57
CA ILE A 121 -10.15 -9.63 -0.16
C ILE A 121 -11.24 -10.19 0.77
N LYS A 122 -12.51 -9.82 0.52
CA LYS A 122 -13.63 -10.38 1.33
C LYS A 122 -13.73 -11.89 1.22
N ARG A 123 -13.48 -12.49 0.05
CA ARG A 123 -13.54 -13.92 -0.15
C ARG A 123 -12.49 -14.67 0.68
N ILE A 124 -11.24 -14.19 0.64
CA ILE A 124 -10.10 -14.88 1.25
C ILE A 124 -9.88 -14.54 2.73
N LEU A 125 -10.45 -13.45 3.23
CA LEU A 125 -10.40 -13.08 4.64
C LEU A 125 -11.41 -13.91 5.42
N ARG A 126 -11.02 -14.43 6.58
CA ARG A 126 -11.93 -15.14 7.51
C ARG A 126 -13.01 -14.21 8.05
N SER A 127 -14.17 -14.78 8.37
CA SER A 127 -15.21 -14.06 9.08
C SER A 127 -14.69 -13.52 10.42
N GLN A 128 -15.09 -12.32 10.79
CA GLN A 128 -14.64 -11.56 11.97
C GLN A 128 -13.15 -11.20 12.01
N SER A 129 -12.38 -11.49 10.96
CA SER A 129 -10.96 -11.15 10.84
C SER A 129 -10.72 -9.72 10.32
N LEU A 130 -9.49 -9.24 10.46
CA LEU A 130 -9.14 -7.84 10.23
C LEU A 130 -8.64 -7.58 8.81
N PHE A 131 -9.10 -6.49 8.23
CA PHE A 131 -8.54 -5.87 7.04
C PHE A 131 -8.03 -4.48 7.37
N CYS A 132 -6.73 -4.25 7.24
CA CYS A 132 -6.09 -2.93 7.38
C CYS A 132 -5.77 -2.38 6.00
N ALA A 133 -6.46 -1.33 5.59
CA ALA A 133 -6.28 -0.68 4.29
C ALA A 133 -5.77 0.75 4.44
N GLY A 134 -4.73 1.11 3.70
CA GLY A 134 -4.31 2.48 3.47
C GLY A 134 -4.65 2.90 2.05
N GLU A 135 -5.41 3.96 1.91
CA GLU A 135 -6.00 4.40 0.65
C GLU A 135 -5.61 5.82 0.29
N ILE A 136 -5.20 6.02 -0.95
CA ILE A 136 -5.18 7.36 -1.54
C ILE A 136 -6.63 7.82 -1.69
N VAL A 137 -6.93 9.02 -1.23
CA VAL A 137 -8.29 9.59 -1.24
C VAL A 137 -8.31 10.98 -1.85
N SER A 138 -9.47 11.39 -2.38
CA SER A 138 -9.73 12.76 -2.75
C SER A 138 -10.18 13.55 -1.51
N LEU A 139 -9.48 14.64 -1.18
CA LEU A 139 -9.84 15.53 -0.06
C LEU A 139 -10.94 16.52 -0.45
N LYS A 140 -11.00 16.90 -1.72
CA LYS A 140 -11.95 17.87 -2.28
C LYS A 140 -12.39 17.47 -3.67
N GLU A 141 -13.63 17.79 -4.03
CA GLU A 141 -14.19 17.64 -5.35
C GLU A 141 -14.80 18.98 -5.80
N PRO A 142 -14.72 19.39 -7.09
CA PRO A 142 -13.96 18.71 -8.14
C PRO A 142 -12.44 18.88 -8.00
N VAL A 143 -11.68 17.91 -8.51
CA VAL A 143 -10.22 17.97 -8.52
C VAL A 143 -9.72 18.71 -9.77
N PRO A 144 -8.59 19.46 -9.68
CA PRO A 144 -7.96 20.09 -10.83
C PRO A 144 -7.41 19.08 -11.84
N GLY A 145 -7.30 19.48 -13.13
CA GLY A 145 -6.81 18.62 -14.20
C GLY A 145 -5.46 17.98 -13.91
N PHE A 146 -4.52 18.70 -13.30
CA PHE A 146 -3.20 18.15 -12.97
C PHE A 146 -3.25 17.03 -11.91
N VAL A 147 -4.27 17.02 -11.04
CA VAL A 147 -4.50 15.91 -10.08
C VAL A 147 -5.08 14.70 -10.80
N ASN A 148 -6.04 14.91 -11.71
CA ASN A 148 -6.57 13.83 -12.55
C ASN A 148 -5.45 13.20 -13.39
N ASP A 149 -4.55 13.99 -13.98
CA ASP A 149 -3.39 13.51 -14.73
C ASP A 149 -2.49 12.59 -13.89
N ILE A 150 -2.30 12.89 -12.60
CA ILE A 150 -1.56 12.02 -11.68
C ILE A 150 -2.29 10.69 -11.53
N TRP A 151 -3.57 10.72 -11.23
CA TRP A 151 -4.36 9.52 -10.98
C TRP A 151 -4.43 8.63 -12.22
N GLU A 152 -4.70 9.17 -13.39
CA GLU A 152 -4.73 8.44 -14.66
C GLU A 152 -3.38 7.78 -14.98
N ARG A 153 -2.26 8.52 -14.83
CA ARG A 153 -0.92 7.99 -15.10
C ARG A 153 -0.49 6.90 -14.13
N SER A 154 -1.07 6.89 -12.93
CA SER A 154 -0.76 5.94 -11.86
C SER A 154 -1.81 4.86 -11.72
N ASP A 155 -2.80 4.80 -12.63
CA ASP A 155 -3.95 3.87 -12.60
C ASP A 155 -4.71 3.95 -11.26
N LEU A 156 -4.80 5.16 -10.68
CA LEU A 156 -5.49 5.39 -9.42
C LEU A 156 -6.95 5.80 -9.65
N GLU A 157 -7.83 5.27 -8.81
CA GLU A 157 -9.24 5.66 -8.70
C GLU A 157 -9.57 5.98 -7.24
N PRO A 158 -9.12 7.14 -6.72
CA PRO A 158 -9.36 7.52 -5.34
C PRO A 158 -10.85 7.75 -5.06
N ILE A 159 -11.29 7.31 -3.89
CA ILE A 159 -12.62 7.62 -3.37
C ILE A 159 -12.51 8.91 -2.56
N ALA A 160 -13.55 9.76 -2.57
CA ALA A 160 -13.58 10.92 -1.68
C ALA A 160 -13.45 10.49 -0.21
N SER A 161 -12.59 11.17 0.56
CA SER A 161 -12.33 10.84 1.97
C SER A 161 -13.63 10.73 2.77
N SER A 162 -14.60 11.61 2.53
CA SER A 162 -15.92 11.58 3.18
C SER A 162 -16.80 10.38 2.82
N LYS A 163 -16.47 9.63 1.77
CA LYS A 163 -17.27 8.50 1.25
C LYS A 163 -16.61 7.13 1.50
N ILE A 164 -15.32 7.09 1.86
CA ILE A 164 -14.55 5.84 1.90
C ILE A 164 -15.07 4.86 2.96
N LYS A 165 -15.43 5.35 4.13
CA LYS A 165 -16.05 4.54 5.19
C LYS A 165 -17.31 3.84 4.68
N LYS A 166 -18.25 4.62 4.12
CA LYS A 166 -19.51 4.08 3.57
C LYS A 166 -19.28 3.10 2.43
N TYR A 167 -18.22 3.30 1.64
CA TYR A 167 -17.86 2.36 0.57
C TYR A 167 -17.56 0.98 1.13
N TYR A 168 -16.71 0.88 2.17
CA TYR A 168 -16.33 -0.41 2.76
C TYR A 168 -17.47 -1.03 3.58
N GLU A 169 -18.27 -0.24 4.29
CA GLU A 169 -19.48 -0.71 4.95
C GLU A 169 -20.45 -1.35 3.93
N GLY A 170 -20.64 -0.72 2.76
CA GLY A 170 -21.42 -1.28 1.64
C GLY A 170 -20.83 -2.55 1.00
N LYS A 171 -19.58 -2.92 1.33
CA LYS A 171 -18.92 -4.16 0.91
C LYS A 171 -18.97 -5.26 1.98
N GLY A 172 -19.59 -5.01 3.12
CA GLY A 172 -19.75 -5.98 4.20
C GLY A 172 -18.58 -6.01 5.17
N PHE A 173 -17.95 -4.85 5.38
CA PHE A 173 -16.98 -4.62 6.44
C PHE A 173 -17.56 -3.69 7.51
N GLU A 174 -17.24 -3.94 8.75
CA GLU A 174 -17.42 -3.00 9.84
C GLU A 174 -16.15 -2.14 9.96
N VAL A 175 -16.26 -0.82 9.84
CA VAL A 175 -15.13 0.08 10.02
C VAL A 175 -14.92 0.37 11.51
N LEU A 176 -13.89 -0.25 12.09
CA LEU A 176 -13.53 -0.11 13.51
C LEU A 176 -12.79 1.21 13.76
N SER A 177 -11.95 1.62 12.82
CA SER A 177 -11.17 2.86 12.90
C SER A 177 -10.93 3.43 11.52
N GLU A 178 -11.04 4.75 11.40
CA GLU A 178 -10.62 5.53 10.25
C GLU A 178 -9.75 6.68 10.74
N LYS A 179 -8.56 6.85 10.14
CA LYS A 179 -7.62 7.92 10.48
C LYS A 179 -7.12 8.59 9.21
N ASP A 180 -7.22 9.90 9.19
CA ASP A 180 -6.54 10.73 8.19
C ASP A 180 -5.04 10.77 8.49
N LEU A 181 -4.25 10.27 7.56
CA LEU A 181 -2.79 10.28 7.59
C LEU A 181 -2.21 11.12 6.45
N SER A 182 -2.98 12.06 5.92
CA SER A 182 -2.56 12.93 4.80
C SER A 182 -1.32 13.76 5.15
N ASP A 183 -1.10 14.03 6.44
CA ASP A 183 0.11 14.70 6.94
C ASP A 183 1.41 13.93 6.61
N THR A 184 1.32 12.62 6.38
CA THR A 184 2.47 11.80 6.03
C THR A 184 2.90 11.93 4.57
N LEU A 185 2.03 12.45 3.70
CA LEU A 185 2.29 12.54 2.27
C LEU A 185 3.37 13.57 1.93
N GLN A 186 3.50 14.64 2.72
CA GLN A 186 4.58 15.61 2.55
C GLN A 186 5.95 14.92 2.63
N ASP A 187 6.21 14.20 3.72
CA ASP A 187 7.45 13.44 3.94
C ASP A 187 7.65 12.36 2.89
N PHE A 188 6.57 11.67 2.51
CA PHE A 188 6.62 10.65 1.47
C PHE A 188 7.09 11.22 0.14
N TYR A 189 6.48 12.29 -0.36
CA TYR A 189 6.85 12.89 -1.64
C TYR A 189 8.22 13.58 -1.61
N GLU A 190 8.64 14.15 -0.48
CA GLU A 190 10.00 14.69 -0.30
C GLU A 190 11.06 13.59 -0.38
N LYS A 191 10.86 12.47 0.32
CA LYS A 191 11.74 11.30 0.25
C LYS A 191 11.76 10.70 -1.15
N LEU A 192 10.60 10.55 -1.79
CA LEU A 192 10.48 10.07 -3.16
C LEU A 192 11.29 10.94 -4.13
N ARG A 193 11.15 12.27 -4.04
CA ARG A 193 11.91 13.22 -4.85
C ARG A 193 13.41 13.14 -4.59
N SER A 194 13.82 13.05 -3.32
CA SER A 194 15.23 12.89 -2.94
C SER A 194 15.81 11.58 -3.51
N THR A 195 15.06 10.48 -3.40
CA THR A 195 15.45 9.18 -3.94
C THR A 195 15.67 9.24 -5.45
N VAL A 196 14.71 9.80 -6.19
CA VAL A 196 14.79 9.94 -7.65
C VAL A 196 15.96 10.85 -8.08
N SER A 197 16.32 11.85 -7.27
CA SER A 197 17.45 12.75 -7.58
C SER A 197 18.83 12.10 -7.45
N LYS A 198 18.92 10.97 -6.71
CA LYS A 198 20.16 10.20 -6.51
C LYS A 198 20.35 9.07 -7.51
N VAL A 199 19.33 8.79 -8.32
CA VAL A 199 19.38 7.73 -9.35
C VAL A 199 20.27 8.16 -10.50
N SER A 200 21.11 7.24 -10.98
CA SER A 200 22.02 7.51 -12.11
C SER A 200 21.26 7.74 -13.43
N LYS A 201 21.90 8.41 -14.39
CA LYS A 201 21.29 8.63 -15.70
C LYS A 201 20.95 7.35 -16.43
N ASP A 202 21.80 6.33 -16.31
CA ASP A 202 21.59 5.02 -16.97
C ASP A 202 20.39 4.27 -16.38
N GLU A 203 20.20 4.34 -15.05
CA GLU A 203 19.02 3.76 -14.38
C GLU A 203 17.73 4.52 -14.75
N ILE A 204 17.78 5.86 -14.87
CA ILE A 204 16.63 6.65 -15.32
C ILE A 204 16.26 6.29 -16.76
N GLU A 205 17.24 6.11 -17.65
CA GLU A 205 16.97 5.74 -19.05
C GLU A 205 16.41 4.30 -19.16
N ALA A 206 16.85 3.40 -18.28
CA ALA A 206 16.34 2.03 -18.23
C ALA A 206 14.86 1.92 -17.86
N ASP A 207 14.32 2.87 -17.06
CA ASP A 207 12.90 2.93 -16.71
C ASP A 207 12.38 4.38 -16.69
N LYS A 208 12.55 5.04 -17.82
CA LYS A 208 12.22 6.46 -18.02
C LYS A 208 10.77 6.81 -17.67
N LYS A 209 9.83 5.90 -18.00
CA LYS A 209 8.39 6.09 -17.73
C LYS A 209 8.12 6.15 -16.23
N TYR A 210 8.69 5.23 -15.46
CA TYR A 210 8.55 5.15 -14.01
C TYR A 210 9.12 6.40 -13.33
N PHE A 211 10.38 6.76 -13.63
CA PHE A 211 11.02 7.93 -13.01
C PHE A 211 10.37 9.26 -13.43
N SER A 212 9.89 9.37 -14.68
CA SER A 212 9.15 10.56 -15.12
C SER A 212 7.84 10.71 -14.35
N ARG A 213 7.10 9.62 -14.13
CA ARG A 213 5.88 9.61 -13.32
C ARG A 213 6.16 10.07 -11.88
N MET A 214 7.15 9.47 -11.21
CA MET A 214 7.50 9.83 -9.83
C MET A 214 7.89 11.31 -9.69
N LYS A 215 8.66 11.85 -10.65
CA LYS A 215 9.02 13.28 -10.69
C LYS A 215 7.78 14.16 -10.85
N HIS A 216 6.87 13.78 -11.75
CA HIS A 216 5.65 14.53 -12.00
C HIS A 216 4.73 14.52 -10.77
N GLU A 217 4.48 13.37 -10.16
CA GLU A 217 3.65 13.23 -8.96
C GLU A 217 4.21 14.06 -7.80
N SER A 218 5.50 13.90 -7.49
CA SER A 218 6.13 14.63 -6.40
C SER A 218 6.14 16.14 -6.64
N HIS A 219 6.34 16.60 -7.89
CA HIS A 219 6.26 18.01 -8.23
C HIS A 219 4.84 18.55 -8.08
N ALA A 220 3.85 17.83 -8.57
CA ALA A 220 2.45 18.24 -8.51
C ALA A 220 1.95 18.31 -7.07
N TYR A 221 2.32 17.33 -6.22
CA TYR A 221 1.97 17.36 -4.81
C TYR A 221 2.67 18.52 -4.08
N LEU A 222 4.01 18.62 -4.19
CA LEU A 222 4.82 19.52 -3.38
C LEU A 222 4.79 20.99 -3.86
N LYS A 223 4.47 21.27 -5.14
CA LYS A 223 4.63 22.58 -5.76
C LYS A 223 3.40 23.15 -6.45
N LEU A 224 2.47 22.31 -6.90
CA LEU A 224 1.27 22.76 -7.60
C LEU A 224 0.02 22.76 -6.73
N GLY A 225 0.15 22.48 -5.42
CA GLY A 225 -0.97 22.47 -4.49
C GLY A 225 -1.76 21.15 -4.50
N GLY A 226 -1.13 20.04 -4.91
CA GLY A 226 -1.73 18.70 -4.84
C GLY A 226 -2.09 18.27 -3.42
N ASP A 227 -1.37 18.77 -2.41
CA ASP A 227 -1.63 18.59 -0.98
C ASP A 227 -3.05 18.98 -0.54
N LYS A 228 -3.71 19.87 -1.29
CA LYS A 228 -5.10 20.29 -1.02
C LYS A 228 -6.16 19.32 -1.50
N TYR A 229 -5.78 18.35 -2.36
CA TYR A 229 -6.69 17.46 -3.07
C TYR A 229 -6.38 15.99 -2.85
N ILE A 230 -5.12 15.65 -2.63
CA ILE A 230 -4.65 14.28 -2.46
C ILE A 230 -4.43 14.01 -0.98
N GLY A 231 -5.14 13.04 -0.45
CA GLY A 231 -5.02 12.59 0.93
C GLY A 231 -4.72 11.11 1.04
N PHE A 232 -4.54 10.66 2.27
CA PHE A 232 -4.33 9.25 2.60
C PHE A 232 -5.08 8.90 3.88
N ASN A 233 -6.02 7.95 3.79
CA ASN A 233 -6.76 7.43 4.94
C ASN A 233 -6.32 6.01 5.26
N SER A 234 -6.10 5.74 6.54
CA SER A 234 -5.93 4.39 7.08
C SER A 234 -7.23 3.91 7.70
N LEU A 235 -7.69 2.73 7.29
CA LEU A 235 -8.89 2.08 7.81
C LEU A 235 -8.51 0.74 8.42
N ILE A 236 -9.03 0.46 9.61
CA ILE A 236 -9.01 -0.86 10.24
C ILE A 236 -10.44 -1.36 10.24
N MET A 237 -10.67 -2.50 9.62
CA MET A 237 -11.99 -3.02 9.34
C MET A 237 -12.07 -4.48 9.77
N ARG A 238 -13.29 -4.93 10.12
CA ARG A 238 -13.62 -6.32 10.40
C ARG A 238 -14.56 -6.84 9.32
N LYS A 239 -14.29 -8.03 8.77
CA LYS A 239 -15.22 -8.69 7.87
C LYS A 239 -16.48 -9.11 8.65
N LEU A 240 -17.64 -8.68 8.17
CA LEU A 240 -18.92 -9.18 8.64
C LEU A 240 -19.24 -10.56 8.02
N ASN A 241 -20.06 -11.34 8.69
CA ASN A 241 -20.50 -12.66 8.22
C ASN A 241 -21.23 -12.60 6.88
#